data_af0e84a79ed29c7a0265fd7a92323ca3
#
_entry.id   af0e84a79ed29c7a0265fd7a92323ca3
#
_cell.length_a   1.000
_cell.length_b   1.000
_cell.length_c   1.000
_cell.angle_alpha   90.00
_cell.angle_beta   90.00
_cell.angle_gamma   90.00
#
_symmetry.space_group_name_H-M   'P 1'
#
loop_
_entity.id
_entity.type
_entity.pdbx_description
1 polymer ?
#
loop_
_entity_poly.entity_id
_entity_poly.type
_entity_poly.pdbx_seq_one_letter_code
_entity_poly.pdbx_strand_id
1 'polypeptide(L)'
;MRELLGGDPGELLALDAYWADFEQRFWKTGPPGFWKLERQQTFQEPNDEGWQAFAGGRWQDSLRILEARRPEFEDYYRRIADSGFATRRVRVVQEPLTPYLQWELHVLRLRHVYGGLTRVVGPDRIAGAEMDGPLPEIYTLGTDVMYEAVYDANGVLEAARRWRDPAVVAGCQEFIESLYHDGEPLDEYFARAVAPLEPPHLD
;
A
#
# COMPACT_ATOMS: atom_id res chain seq x y z
N MET A 1 -9.04 12.57 -8.88
CA MET A 1 -9.00 12.12 -7.46
C MET A 1 -9.45 13.24 -6.50
N ARG A 2 -8.83 14.42 -6.49
CA ARG A 2 -9.25 15.53 -5.61
C ARG A 2 -10.68 15.99 -5.86
N GLU A 3 -11.16 15.94 -7.10
CA GLU A 3 -12.56 16.19 -7.44
C GLU A 3 -13.52 15.17 -6.82
N LEU A 4 -13.09 13.88 -6.71
CA LEU A 4 -13.87 12.84 -6.05
C LEU A 4 -14.01 13.10 -4.54
N LEU A 5 -13.00 13.68 -3.92
CA LEU A 5 -13.06 14.07 -2.51
C LEU A 5 -13.99 15.27 -2.27
N GLY A 6 -14.50 15.92 -3.35
CA GLY A 6 -15.64 16.85 -3.34
C GLY A 6 -15.47 18.08 -2.46
N GLY A 7 -14.24 18.44 -2.08
CA GLY A 7 -13.98 19.54 -1.13
C GLY A 7 -14.24 19.16 0.34
N ASP A 8 -14.71 17.95 0.62
CA ASP A 8 -14.79 17.42 1.99
C ASP A 8 -13.37 17.09 2.47
N PRO A 9 -12.89 17.75 3.54
CA PRO A 9 -11.52 17.50 4.05
C PRO A 9 -11.35 16.13 4.72
N GLY A 10 -12.44 15.37 4.90
CA GLY A 10 -12.43 14.14 5.69
C GLY A 10 -12.24 14.40 7.20
N GLU A 11 -12.53 13.40 8.00
CA GLU A 11 -12.31 13.42 9.43
C GLU A 11 -10.88 13.01 9.76
N LEU A 12 -10.07 13.93 10.32
CA LEU A 12 -8.71 13.62 10.74
C LEU A 12 -8.74 12.80 12.04
N LEU A 13 -8.15 11.61 11.99
CA LEU A 13 -7.98 10.71 13.12
C LEU A 13 -6.51 10.73 13.55
N ALA A 14 -6.25 10.94 14.84
CA ALA A 14 -4.94 10.66 15.42
C ALA A 14 -4.60 9.17 15.28
N LEU A 15 -3.32 8.83 15.27
CA LEU A 15 -2.83 7.49 14.93
C LEU A 15 -3.51 6.36 15.74
N ASP A 16 -3.65 6.52 17.06
CA ASP A 16 -4.28 5.51 17.92
C ASP A 16 -5.77 5.33 17.58
N ALA A 17 -6.49 6.45 17.35
CA ALA A 17 -7.90 6.41 16.97
C ALA A 17 -8.09 5.77 15.59
N TYR A 18 -7.19 6.06 14.65
CA TYR A 18 -7.17 5.43 13.33
C TYR A 18 -6.98 3.91 13.45
N TRP A 19 -5.97 3.45 14.19
CA TRP A 19 -5.72 2.01 14.33
C TRP A 19 -6.89 1.28 14.96
N ALA A 20 -7.50 1.85 16.00
CA ALA A 20 -8.69 1.27 16.63
C ALA A 20 -9.88 1.16 15.67
N ASP A 21 -10.16 2.20 14.87
CA ASP A 21 -11.24 2.21 13.89
C ASP A 21 -10.95 1.25 12.73
N PHE A 22 -9.72 1.23 12.24
CA PHE A 22 -9.28 0.33 11.17
C PHE A 22 -9.41 -1.15 11.57
N GLU A 23 -8.86 -1.53 12.72
CA GLU A 23 -8.91 -2.91 13.22
C GLU A 23 -10.35 -3.41 13.38
N GLN A 24 -11.24 -2.56 13.93
CA GLN A 24 -12.64 -2.90 14.11
C GLN A 24 -13.36 -3.19 12.79
N ARG A 25 -12.97 -2.51 11.69
CA ARG A 25 -13.62 -2.57 10.38
C ARG A 25 -12.96 -3.59 9.44
N PHE A 26 -11.66 -3.72 9.49
CA PHE A 26 -10.90 -4.51 8.52
C PHE A 26 -11.41 -5.93 8.39
N TRP A 27 -11.64 -6.60 9.53
CA TRP A 27 -12.13 -7.99 9.54
C TRP A 27 -13.62 -8.14 9.17
N LYS A 28 -14.30 -7.03 8.92
CA LYS A 28 -15.72 -6.95 8.48
C LYS A 28 -15.87 -6.38 7.08
N THR A 29 -14.80 -6.23 6.34
CA THR A 29 -14.77 -5.58 5.03
C THR A 29 -15.74 -6.21 4.01
N GLY A 30 -15.87 -7.55 3.98
CA GLY A 30 -16.81 -8.24 3.10
C GLY A 30 -16.41 -8.24 1.62
N PRO A 31 -17.34 -8.66 0.70
CA PRO A 31 -17.04 -8.98 -0.69
C PRO A 31 -16.39 -7.90 -1.54
N PRO A 32 -16.68 -6.58 -1.42
CA PRO A 32 -15.95 -5.58 -2.19
C PRO A 32 -14.44 -5.62 -1.93
N GLY A 33 -14.06 -6.04 -0.74
CA GLY A 33 -12.67 -6.26 -0.37
C GLY A 33 -11.95 -4.98 0.05
N PHE A 34 -10.65 -5.13 0.26
CA PHE A 34 -9.73 -4.06 0.56
C PHE A 34 -9.01 -3.63 -0.72
N TRP A 35 -9.05 -2.34 -1.03
CA TRP A 35 -8.37 -1.75 -2.17
C TRP A 35 -7.44 -0.65 -1.71
N LYS A 36 -6.18 -0.67 -2.13
CA LYS A 36 -5.17 0.32 -1.74
C LYS A 36 -4.42 0.88 -2.93
N LEU A 37 -4.23 2.19 -2.96
CA LEU A 37 -3.32 2.89 -3.83
C LEU A 37 -2.14 3.39 -3.01
N GLU A 38 -0.91 3.06 -3.42
CA GLU A 38 0.34 3.55 -2.87
C GLU A 38 1.14 4.26 -3.96
N ARG A 39 1.38 5.55 -3.75
CA ARG A 39 2.01 6.43 -4.73
C ARG A 39 3.41 6.90 -4.30
N GLN A 40 3.65 7.14 -3.03
CA GLN A 40 4.94 7.64 -2.56
C GLN A 40 6.05 6.61 -2.81
N GLN A 41 7.25 7.12 -3.11
CA GLN A 41 8.38 6.27 -3.49
C GLN A 41 9.29 5.92 -2.30
N THR A 42 9.00 6.48 -1.13
CA THR A 42 9.78 6.25 0.09
C THR A 42 8.90 6.49 1.30
N PHE A 43 8.95 5.56 2.25
CA PHE A 43 8.36 5.69 3.58
C PHE A 43 9.41 5.37 4.65
N GLN A 44 9.09 5.70 5.90
CA GLN A 44 9.83 5.27 7.07
C GLN A 44 8.97 4.29 7.87
N GLU A 45 9.53 3.14 8.21
CA GLU A 45 8.82 2.08 8.94
C GLU A 45 9.61 1.70 10.22
N PRO A 46 9.79 2.65 11.16
CA PRO A 46 10.69 2.47 12.30
C PRO A 46 10.32 1.32 13.23
N ASN A 47 9.08 0.82 13.15
CA ASN A 47 8.60 -0.30 13.96
C ASN A 47 8.71 -1.66 13.24
N ASP A 48 9.22 -1.71 11.99
CA ASP A 48 9.45 -2.95 11.26
C ASP A 48 10.92 -3.37 11.35
N GLU A 49 11.20 -4.55 11.90
CA GLU A 49 12.57 -5.06 12.08
C GLU A 49 13.30 -5.27 10.76
N GLY A 50 12.59 -5.69 9.71
CA GLY A 50 13.14 -5.84 8.37
C GLY A 50 13.57 -4.48 7.80
N TRP A 51 12.72 -3.46 7.98
CA TRP A 51 13.05 -2.09 7.60
C TRP A 51 14.23 -1.52 8.41
N GLN A 52 14.27 -1.74 9.73
CA GLN A 52 15.41 -1.33 10.57
C GLN A 52 16.74 -1.94 10.11
N ALA A 53 16.72 -3.22 9.73
CA ALA A 53 17.90 -3.90 9.17
C ALA A 53 18.30 -3.29 7.82
N PHE A 54 17.32 -3.04 6.93
CA PHE A 54 17.52 -2.36 5.65
C PHE A 54 18.09 -0.96 5.84
N ALA A 55 17.45 -0.11 6.64
CA ALA A 55 17.89 1.26 6.92
C ALA A 55 19.27 1.33 7.57
N GLY A 56 19.66 0.29 8.31
CA GLY A 56 21.01 0.11 8.86
C GLY A 56 22.04 -0.48 7.90
N GLY A 57 21.76 -0.57 6.60
CA GLY A 57 22.66 -1.12 5.58
C GLY A 57 22.83 -2.65 5.61
N ARG A 58 22.04 -3.36 6.42
CA ARG A 58 22.12 -4.82 6.57
C ARG A 58 21.11 -5.51 5.64
N TRP A 59 21.31 -5.36 4.34
CA TRP A 59 20.39 -5.87 3.31
C TRP A 59 20.07 -7.35 3.47
N GLN A 60 21.10 -8.21 3.59
CA GLN A 60 20.91 -9.65 3.70
C GLN A 60 20.18 -10.06 4.99
N ASP A 61 20.40 -9.32 6.08
CA ASP A 61 19.69 -9.54 7.34
C ASP A 61 18.21 -9.17 7.17
N SER A 62 17.93 -8.04 6.53
CA SER A 62 16.58 -7.61 6.22
C SER A 62 15.82 -8.67 5.42
N LEU A 63 16.39 -9.19 4.35
CA LEU A 63 15.75 -10.23 3.55
C LEU A 63 15.53 -11.53 4.36
N ARG A 64 16.47 -11.90 5.24
CA ARG A 64 16.28 -13.07 6.12
C ARG A 64 15.14 -12.87 7.12
N ILE A 65 15.00 -11.66 7.68
CA ILE A 65 13.89 -11.31 8.58
C ILE A 65 12.56 -11.41 7.82
N LEU A 66 12.49 -10.87 6.60
CA LEU A 66 11.30 -10.97 5.76
C LEU A 66 10.93 -12.43 5.45
N GLU A 67 11.89 -13.25 5.06
CA GLU A 67 11.66 -14.67 4.79
C GLU A 67 11.18 -15.45 6.03
N ALA A 68 11.67 -15.12 7.21
CA ALA A 68 11.23 -15.74 8.46
C ALA A 68 9.75 -15.44 8.79
N ARG A 69 9.17 -14.37 8.22
CA ARG A 69 7.76 -13.98 8.40
C ARG A 69 6.77 -14.70 7.48
N ARG A 70 7.23 -15.63 6.64
CA ARG A 70 6.33 -16.39 5.74
C ARG A 70 5.13 -17.03 6.46
N PRO A 71 5.30 -17.72 7.59
CA PRO A 71 4.16 -18.32 8.30
C PRO A 71 3.15 -17.27 8.79
N GLU A 72 3.62 -16.09 9.22
CA GLU A 72 2.74 -14.98 9.63
C GLU A 72 1.89 -14.47 8.46
N PHE A 73 2.50 -14.29 7.28
CA PHE A 73 1.78 -13.87 6.08
C PHE A 73 0.79 -14.93 5.61
N GLU A 74 1.17 -16.21 5.63
CA GLU A 74 0.28 -17.30 5.29
C GLU A 74 -0.96 -17.32 6.20
N ASP A 75 -0.77 -17.24 7.52
CA ASP A 75 -1.86 -17.20 8.48
C ASP A 75 -2.73 -15.95 8.32
N TYR A 76 -2.11 -14.78 8.10
CA TYR A 76 -2.81 -13.53 7.92
C TYR A 76 -3.71 -13.53 6.67
N TYR A 77 -3.20 -13.94 5.52
CA TYR A 77 -3.98 -13.96 4.28
C TYR A 77 -5.00 -15.11 4.24
N ARG A 78 -4.73 -16.23 4.89
CA ARG A 78 -5.73 -17.27 5.11
C ARG A 78 -6.91 -16.72 5.94
N ARG A 79 -6.65 -16.01 7.01
CA ARG A 79 -7.70 -15.37 7.81
C ARG A 79 -8.50 -14.33 7.01
N ILE A 80 -7.86 -13.59 6.11
CA ILE A 80 -8.55 -12.65 5.21
C ILE A 80 -9.52 -13.42 4.30
N ALA A 81 -9.06 -14.49 3.67
CA ALA A 81 -9.89 -15.33 2.81
C ALA A 81 -11.07 -15.95 3.58
N ASP A 82 -10.83 -16.48 4.78
CA ASP A 82 -11.86 -17.03 5.66
C ASP A 82 -12.88 -15.97 6.11
N SER A 83 -12.48 -14.69 6.15
CA SER A 83 -13.36 -13.55 6.42
C SER A 83 -14.18 -13.11 5.20
N GLY A 84 -14.03 -13.79 4.06
CA GLY A 84 -14.85 -13.60 2.86
C GLY A 84 -14.47 -12.40 1.99
N PHE A 85 -13.24 -11.89 2.09
CA PHE A 85 -12.76 -10.79 1.25
C PHE A 85 -11.34 -11.03 0.73
N ALA A 86 -10.90 -10.17 -0.17
CA ALA A 86 -9.54 -10.16 -0.69
C ALA A 86 -8.91 -8.77 -0.54
N THR A 87 -7.59 -8.72 -0.51
CA THR A 87 -6.84 -7.47 -0.53
C THR A 87 -6.19 -7.26 -1.90
N ARG A 88 -6.35 -6.05 -2.43
CA ARG A 88 -5.77 -5.63 -3.71
C ARG A 88 -5.04 -4.31 -3.53
N ARG A 89 -3.90 -4.20 -4.18
CA ARG A 89 -3.04 -3.03 -4.10
C ARG A 89 -2.58 -2.61 -5.49
N VAL A 90 -2.63 -1.31 -5.73
CA VAL A 90 -1.91 -0.66 -6.82
C VAL A 90 -0.67 0.00 -6.23
N ARG A 91 0.50 -0.39 -6.68
CA ARG A 91 1.76 0.26 -6.34
C ARG A 91 2.24 1.08 -7.52
N VAL A 92 2.25 2.39 -7.36
CA VAL A 92 2.86 3.27 -8.36
C VAL A 92 4.37 3.23 -8.18
N VAL A 93 5.08 2.85 -9.22
CA VAL A 93 6.55 2.71 -9.19
C VAL A 93 7.16 3.62 -10.23
N GLN A 94 8.09 4.47 -9.78
CA GLN A 94 8.91 5.32 -10.64
C GLN A 94 10.30 4.73 -10.75
N GLU A 95 10.80 4.60 -11.97
CA GLU A 95 12.17 4.17 -12.23
C GLU A 95 13.10 5.37 -12.47
N PRO A 96 14.37 5.34 -12.02
CA PRO A 96 14.99 4.24 -11.25
C PRO A 96 14.39 4.09 -9.85
N LEU A 97 14.36 2.84 -9.35
CA LEU A 97 13.81 2.55 -8.03
C LEU A 97 14.60 3.28 -6.92
N THR A 98 13.88 3.83 -5.96
CA THR A 98 14.51 4.26 -4.71
C THR A 98 14.99 3.03 -3.93
N PRO A 99 15.98 3.18 -3.03
CA PRO A 99 16.40 2.09 -2.14
C PRO A 99 15.23 1.49 -1.34
N TYR A 100 14.31 2.34 -0.86
CA TYR A 100 13.10 1.91 -0.17
C TYR A 100 12.19 1.06 -1.06
N LEU A 101 11.88 1.51 -2.28
CA LEU A 101 11.06 0.74 -3.21
C LEU A 101 11.66 -0.62 -3.53
N GLN A 102 12.98 -0.68 -3.74
CA GLN A 102 13.65 -1.96 -3.96
C GLN A 102 13.42 -2.91 -2.79
N TRP A 103 13.51 -2.43 -1.55
CA TRP A 103 13.23 -3.20 -0.34
C TRP A 103 11.74 -3.57 -0.23
N GLU A 104 10.85 -2.60 -0.36
CA GLU A 104 9.41 -2.80 -0.19
C GLU A 104 8.85 -3.81 -1.20
N LEU A 105 9.35 -3.82 -2.43
CA LEU A 105 8.91 -4.77 -3.46
C LEU A 105 9.22 -6.23 -3.08
N HIS A 106 10.26 -6.51 -2.27
CA HIS A 106 10.47 -7.83 -1.67
C HIS A 106 9.38 -8.16 -0.65
N VAL A 107 8.99 -7.20 0.19
CA VAL A 107 7.89 -7.36 1.16
C VAL A 107 6.57 -7.64 0.43
N LEU A 108 6.26 -6.81 -0.58
CA LEU A 108 5.02 -6.94 -1.35
C LEU A 108 4.95 -8.25 -2.12
N ARG A 109 6.09 -8.71 -2.68
CA ARG A 109 6.15 -10.02 -3.34
C ARG A 109 5.85 -11.15 -2.38
N LEU A 110 6.41 -11.10 -1.18
CA LEU A 110 6.15 -12.11 -0.16
C LEU A 110 4.66 -12.13 0.23
N ARG A 111 4.05 -10.97 0.40
CA ARG A 111 2.59 -10.85 0.64
C ARG A 111 1.77 -11.35 -0.54
N HIS A 112 2.22 -11.09 -1.77
CA HIS A 112 1.53 -11.47 -3.00
C HIS A 112 1.37 -12.99 -3.12
N VAL A 113 2.41 -13.74 -2.77
CA VAL A 113 2.40 -15.23 -2.77
C VAL A 113 1.27 -15.81 -1.92
N TYR A 114 0.89 -15.13 -0.84
CA TYR A 114 -0.14 -15.60 0.10
C TYR A 114 -1.53 -14.98 -0.12
N GLY A 115 -1.70 -14.09 -1.10
CA GLY A 115 -3.00 -13.50 -1.43
C GLY A 115 -3.11 -11.99 -1.26
N GLY A 116 -2.02 -11.30 -0.90
CA GLY A 116 -1.92 -9.84 -0.92
C GLY A 116 -1.72 -9.31 -2.34
N LEU A 117 -2.76 -9.44 -3.18
CA LEU A 117 -2.69 -9.20 -4.61
C LEU A 117 -2.23 -7.77 -4.93
N THR A 118 -1.08 -7.67 -5.60
CA THR A 118 -0.49 -6.37 -5.95
C THR A 118 -0.25 -6.29 -7.46
N ARG A 119 -0.54 -5.12 -8.02
CA ARG A 119 -0.16 -4.75 -9.39
C ARG A 119 0.63 -3.45 -9.37
N VAL A 120 1.55 -3.33 -10.33
CA VAL A 120 2.44 -2.18 -10.48
C VAL A 120 1.98 -1.33 -11.67
N VAL A 121 1.94 -0.01 -11.48
CA VAL A 121 1.71 0.97 -12.55
C VAL A 121 2.83 1.99 -12.58
N GLY A 122 3.21 2.44 -13.77
CA GLY A 122 4.14 3.55 -13.94
C GLY A 122 3.48 4.91 -13.74
N PRO A 123 4.28 5.99 -13.56
CA PRO A 123 3.77 7.34 -13.36
C PRO A 123 2.93 7.85 -14.54
N ASP A 124 3.18 7.39 -15.75
CA ASP A 124 2.41 7.80 -16.94
C ASP A 124 0.93 7.43 -16.85
N ARG A 125 0.61 6.35 -16.13
CA ARG A 125 -0.78 5.88 -15.95
C ARG A 125 -1.60 6.77 -15.00
N ILE A 126 -0.94 7.52 -14.15
CA ILE A 126 -1.58 8.41 -13.17
C ILE A 126 -1.38 9.88 -13.50
N ALA A 127 -0.60 10.24 -14.52
CA ALA A 127 -0.26 11.62 -14.85
C ALA A 127 -1.50 12.52 -15.01
N GLY A 128 -2.56 12.03 -15.65
CA GLY A 128 -3.82 12.75 -15.78
C GLY A 128 -4.54 13.02 -14.45
N ALA A 129 -4.36 12.14 -13.47
CA ALA A 129 -4.96 12.29 -12.13
C ALA A 129 -4.09 13.14 -11.18
N GLU A 130 -2.83 13.42 -11.55
CA GLU A 130 -1.86 14.22 -10.79
C GLU A 130 -1.70 15.65 -11.29
N MET A 131 -2.55 16.14 -12.21
CA MET A 131 -2.47 17.51 -12.74
C MET A 131 -2.51 18.59 -11.65
N ASP A 132 -3.23 18.33 -10.55
CA ASP A 132 -3.37 19.26 -9.41
C ASP A 132 -2.48 18.87 -8.21
N GLY A 133 -1.50 18.01 -8.42
CA GLY A 133 -0.57 17.52 -7.42
C GLY A 133 -0.61 16.00 -7.24
N PRO A 134 0.32 15.44 -6.44
CA PRO A 134 0.46 14.00 -6.28
C PRO A 134 -0.81 13.36 -5.72
N LEU A 135 -1.06 12.12 -6.14
CA LEU A 135 -2.14 11.32 -5.58
C LEU A 135 -1.87 11.00 -4.10
N PRO A 136 -2.92 10.99 -3.27
CA PRO A 136 -2.80 10.57 -1.87
C PRO A 136 -2.64 9.04 -1.75
N GLU A 137 -2.13 8.62 -0.59
CA GLU A 137 -2.09 7.22 -0.17
C GLU A 137 -3.47 6.83 0.38
N ILE A 138 -4.30 6.19 -0.44
CA ILE A 138 -5.68 5.89 -0.06
C ILE A 138 -5.98 4.39 -0.09
N TYR A 139 -6.96 4.00 0.73
CA TYR A 139 -7.49 2.64 0.72
C TYR A 139 -8.94 2.59 1.21
N THR A 140 -9.70 1.66 0.65
CA THR A 140 -11.11 1.43 1.01
C THR A 140 -11.27 0.10 1.76
N LEU A 141 -12.20 0.05 2.70
CA LEU A 141 -12.68 -1.17 3.35
C LEU A 141 -14.13 -1.41 2.91
N GLY A 142 -14.30 -2.28 1.93
CA GLY A 142 -15.60 -2.47 1.29
C GLY A 142 -16.13 -1.16 0.74
N THR A 143 -17.45 -0.96 0.89
CA THR A 143 -18.16 0.25 0.47
C THR A 143 -18.37 1.26 1.61
N ASP A 144 -17.87 0.97 2.81
CA ASP A 144 -18.29 1.67 4.03
C ASP A 144 -17.38 2.84 4.40
N VAL A 145 -16.10 2.73 4.06
CA VAL A 145 -15.11 3.71 4.50
C VAL A 145 -13.90 3.74 3.58
N MET A 146 -13.37 4.94 3.41
CA MET A 146 -12.06 5.19 2.81
C MET A 146 -11.17 5.92 3.83
N TYR A 147 -9.88 5.61 3.79
CA TYR A 147 -8.85 6.33 4.52
C TYR A 147 -7.79 6.87 3.56
N GLU A 148 -7.24 8.02 3.92
CA GLU A 148 -5.99 8.54 3.40
C GLU A 148 -4.96 8.47 4.52
N ALA A 149 -3.83 7.82 4.26
CA ALA A 149 -2.70 7.82 5.19
C ALA A 149 -2.00 9.19 5.17
N VAL A 150 -1.81 9.77 6.34
CA VAL A 150 -1.12 11.06 6.52
C VAL A 150 0.24 10.81 7.14
N TYR A 151 1.28 11.28 6.48
CA TYR A 151 2.67 11.09 6.90
C TYR A 151 3.28 12.41 7.35
N ASP A 152 4.17 12.34 8.31
CA ASP A 152 4.99 13.48 8.73
C ASP A 152 6.03 13.86 7.66
N ALA A 153 6.80 14.91 7.92
CA ALA A 153 7.84 15.40 7.01
C ALA A 153 8.98 14.38 6.76
N ASN A 154 9.11 13.38 7.63
CA ASN A 154 10.10 12.30 7.51
C ASN A 154 9.54 11.06 6.79
N GLY A 155 8.25 11.03 6.47
CA GLY A 155 7.60 9.88 5.84
C GLY A 155 7.15 8.80 6.84
N VAL A 156 6.98 9.16 8.12
CA VAL A 156 6.41 8.30 9.16
C VAL A 156 4.90 8.53 9.23
N LEU A 157 4.11 7.46 9.27
CA LEU A 157 2.66 7.55 9.43
C LEU A 157 2.32 8.20 10.78
N GLU A 158 1.60 9.34 10.75
CA GLU A 158 1.24 10.10 11.95
C GLU A 158 -0.27 10.19 12.20
N ALA A 159 -1.09 10.06 11.15
CA ALA A 159 -2.53 10.19 11.22
C ALA A 159 -3.20 9.50 10.03
N ALA A 160 -4.53 9.47 10.01
CA ALA A 160 -5.30 9.17 8.81
C ALA A 160 -6.50 10.11 8.68
N ARG A 161 -6.91 10.40 7.45
CA ARG A 161 -8.21 11.04 7.16
C ARG A 161 -9.21 9.97 6.79
N ARG A 162 -10.43 10.11 7.27
CA ARG A 162 -11.50 9.16 7.03
C ARG A 162 -12.67 9.81 6.32
N TRP A 163 -13.21 9.12 5.31
CA TRP A 163 -14.47 9.46 4.63
C TRP A 163 -15.43 8.30 4.72
N ARG A 164 -16.71 8.63 4.88
CA ARG A 164 -17.83 7.67 4.95
C ARG A 164 -18.92 7.96 3.93
N ASP A 165 -18.78 9.00 3.12
CA ASP A 165 -19.71 9.27 2.03
C ASP A 165 -19.62 8.13 1.01
N PRO A 166 -20.74 7.40 0.74
CA PRO A 166 -20.71 6.25 -0.15
C PRO A 166 -20.28 6.60 -1.57
N ALA A 167 -20.58 7.80 -2.06
CA ALA A 167 -20.18 8.23 -3.40
C ALA A 167 -18.67 8.48 -3.48
N VAL A 168 -18.08 9.08 -2.44
CA VAL A 168 -16.62 9.26 -2.33
C VAL A 168 -15.92 7.89 -2.25
N VAL A 169 -16.38 7.01 -1.38
CA VAL A 169 -15.80 5.67 -1.20
C VAL A 169 -15.86 4.87 -2.50
N ALA A 170 -17.04 4.82 -3.15
CA ALA A 170 -17.22 4.09 -4.40
C ALA A 170 -16.36 4.68 -5.53
N GLY A 171 -16.34 5.99 -5.71
CA GLY A 171 -15.53 6.64 -6.76
C GLY A 171 -14.04 6.42 -6.56
N CYS A 172 -13.54 6.43 -5.32
CA CYS A 172 -12.14 6.12 -5.01
C CYS A 172 -11.82 4.65 -5.28
N GLN A 173 -12.71 3.74 -4.90
CA GLN A 173 -12.55 2.32 -5.18
C GLN A 173 -12.51 2.06 -6.69
N GLU A 174 -13.46 2.56 -7.46
CA GLU A 174 -13.52 2.43 -8.93
C GLU A 174 -12.23 2.95 -9.59
N PHE A 175 -11.69 4.06 -9.10
CA PHE A 175 -10.42 4.59 -9.58
C PHE A 175 -9.25 3.61 -9.31
N ILE A 176 -9.15 3.06 -8.10
CA ILE A 176 -8.10 2.09 -7.76
C ILE A 176 -8.28 0.80 -8.58
N GLU A 177 -9.52 0.33 -8.74
CA GLU A 177 -9.85 -0.85 -9.57
C GLU A 177 -9.41 -0.65 -11.02
N SER A 178 -9.69 0.51 -11.62
CA SER A 178 -9.26 0.84 -12.97
C SER A 178 -7.73 0.74 -13.12
N LEU A 179 -6.99 1.37 -12.20
CA LEU A 179 -5.53 1.28 -12.20
C LEU A 179 -5.02 -0.15 -11.98
N TYR A 180 -5.70 -0.91 -11.14
CA TYR A 180 -5.35 -2.31 -10.88
C TYR A 180 -5.52 -3.16 -12.14
N HIS A 181 -6.61 -3.00 -12.88
CA HIS A 181 -6.83 -3.74 -14.14
C HIS A 181 -5.77 -3.44 -15.18
N ASP A 182 -5.31 -2.20 -15.25
CA ASP A 182 -4.28 -1.73 -16.18
C ASP A 182 -2.85 -2.06 -15.72
N GLY A 183 -2.66 -2.40 -14.46
CA GLY A 183 -1.34 -2.63 -13.85
C GLY A 183 -0.70 -3.96 -14.27
N GLU A 184 0.63 -3.98 -14.26
CA GLU A 184 1.43 -5.19 -14.46
C GLU A 184 1.37 -6.07 -13.19
N PRO A 185 1.20 -7.40 -13.30
CA PRO A 185 1.31 -8.30 -12.15
C PRO A 185 2.65 -8.14 -11.43
N LEU A 186 2.62 -8.11 -10.10
CA LEU A 186 3.83 -7.87 -9.30
C LEU A 186 4.94 -8.89 -9.58
N ASP A 187 4.62 -10.17 -9.76
CA ASP A 187 5.63 -11.21 -10.02
C ASP A 187 6.37 -10.99 -11.34
N GLU A 188 5.67 -10.53 -12.39
CA GLU A 188 6.26 -10.19 -13.69
C GLU A 188 7.17 -8.97 -13.55
N TYR A 189 6.66 -7.90 -12.93
CA TYR A 189 7.44 -6.70 -12.65
C TYR A 189 8.69 -7.00 -11.83
N PHE A 190 8.54 -7.78 -10.75
CA PHE A 190 9.64 -8.14 -9.87
C PHE A 190 10.73 -8.91 -10.60
N ALA A 191 10.35 -9.90 -11.40
CA ALA A 191 11.31 -10.74 -12.13
C ALA A 191 12.18 -9.94 -13.11
N ARG A 192 11.58 -8.92 -13.78
CA ARG A 192 12.32 -8.12 -14.79
C ARG A 192 13.04 -6.90 -14.22
N ALA A 193 12.49 -6.26 -13.17
CA ALA A 193 12.95 -4.94 -12.73
C ALA A 193 13.59 -4.93 -11.33
N VAL A 194 13.33 -5.92 -10.48
CA VAL A 194 13.83 -5.95 -9.10
C VAL A 194 14.84 -7.06 -8.87
N ALA A 195 14.52 -8.28 -9.29
CA ALA A 195 15.38 -9.44 -9.08
C ALA A 195 16.82 -9.31 -9.63
N PRO A 196 17.07 -8.60 -10.74
CA PRO A 196 18.42 -8.40 -11.26
C PRO A 196 19.24 -7.35 -10.51
N LEU A 197 18.64 -6.56 -9.61
CA LEU A 197 19.31 -5.46 -8.94
C LEU A 197 20.26 -5.95 -7.84
N GLU A 198 21.42 -5.31 -7.77
CA GLU A 198 22.30 -5.45 -6.61
C GLU A 198 21.67 -4.78 -5.38
N PRO A 199 22.10 -5.13 -4.16
CA PRO A 199 21.66 -4.44 -2.95
C PRO A 199 21.79 -2.92 -3.10
N PRO A 200 20.78 -2.14 -2.66
CA PRO A 200 20.82 -0.69 -2.84
C PRO A 200 21.90 -0.07 -1.97
N HIS A 201 22.51 1.00 -2.48
CA HIS A 201 23.36 1.86 -1.68
C HIS A 201 22.47 2.83 -0.88
N LEU A 202 22.73 2.92 0.42
CA LEU A 202 22.11 3.90 1.31
C LEU A 202 23.14 5.02 1.55
N ASP A 203 22.80 6.23 1.20
CA ASP A 203 23.62 7.43 1.45
C ASP A 203 23.55 7.89 2.91
#